data_376aecbc31c80e762bf91b1359476ad8
#
_entry.id   376aecbc31c80e762bf91b1359476ad8
#
_cell.length_a   1.000
_cell.length_b   1.000
_cell.length_c   1.000
_cell.angle_alpha   90.00
_cell.angle_beta   90.00
_cell.angle_gamma   90.00
#
_symmetry.space_group_name_H-M   'P 1'
#
loop_
_entity.id
_entity.type
_entity.pdbx_description
1 polymer ?
#
loop_
_entity_poly.entity_id
_entity_poly.type
_entity_poly.pdbx_seq_one_letter_code
_entity_poly.pdbx_strand_id
1 'polypeptide(L)'
;MKRIILATVAALVVIVSASAQRLADVRAEATVITDKMIAELGIGPGYPNSILNINLAYLNSINSYRDIDAYGWERRNREIRRYLSPGQWRKYCNTYYFYRPIGWQDRAYVHHIYRRYPACRPGYHHRPRYDRGHGHHRPRFDKHHHGGKHDRGYGRPGKHDKHGKHGKHGRHFDRD
;
A
#
# COMPACT_ATOMS: atom_id res chain seq x y z
N MET A 1 -1.81 -35.14 36.37
CA MET A 1 -2.19 -33.76 36.71
C MET A 1 -1.24 -32.70 36.09
N LYS A 2 0.08 -32.85 36.15
CA LYS A 2 1.04 -31.87 35.58
C LYS A 2 0.88 -31.57 34.07
N ARG A 3 0.48 -32.58 33.26
CA ARG A 3 0.29 -32.43 31.79
C ARG A 3 -0.96 -31.60 31.45
N ILE A 4 -2.01 -31.64 32.24
CA ILE A 4 -3.24 -30.87 32.03
C ILE A 4 -3.01 -29.39 32.32
N ILE A 5 -2.24 -29.07 33.34
CA ILE A 5 -1.89 -27.69 33.72
C ILE A 5 -1.06 -27.02 32.62
N LEU A 6 -0.10 -27.71 32.02
CA LEU A 6 0.71 -27.21 30.91
C LEU A 6 -0.12 -26.93 29.67
N ALA A 7 -1.11 -27.77 29.34
CA ALA A 7 -1.99 -27.56 28.19
C ALA A 7 -2.90 -26.32 28.36
N THR A 8 -3.41 -26.08 29.57
CA THR A 8 -4.26 -24.91 29.85
C THR A 8 -3.48 -23.59 29.82
N VAL A 9 -2.24 -23.56 30.30
CA VAL A 9 -1.37 -22.37 30.23
C VAL A 9 -1.02 -22.06 28.78
N ALA A 10 -0.68 -23.05 27.98
CA ALA A 10 -0.38 -22.85 26.56
C ALA A 10 -1.58 -22.29 25.77
N ALA A 11 -2.80 -22.78 26.04
CA ALA A 11 -4.02 -22.28 25.42
C ALA A 11 -4.31 -20.82 25.78
N LEU A 12 -4.09 -20.41 27.03
CA LEU A 12 -4.28 -19.03 27.46
C LEU A 12 -3.28 -18.07 26.79
N VAL A 13 -2.04 -18.46 26.63
CA VAL A 13 -1.02 -17.64 25.95
C VAL A 13 -1.38 -17.38 24.49
N VAL A 14 -1.90 -18.38 23.79
CA VAL A 14 -2.33 -18.25 22.37
C VAL A 14 -3.51 -17.29 22.24
N ILE A 15 -4.50 -17.36 23.13
CA ILE A 15 -5.68 -16.47 23.10
C ILE A 15 -5.27 -15.02 23.34
N VAL A 16 -4.38 -14.76 24.28
CA VAL A 16 -3.87 -13.39 24.57
C VAL A 16 -3.11 -12.83 23.38
N SER A 17 -2.28 -13.64 22.74
CA SER A 17 -1.52 -13.22 21.57
C SER A 17 -2.41 -12.85 20.37
N ALA A 18 -3.45 -13.65 20.10
CA ALA A 18 -4.40 -13.38 19.02
C ALA A 18 -5.20 -12.08 19.27
N SER A 19 -5.60 -11.84 20.50
CA SER A 19 -6.33 -10.62 20.88
C SER A 19 -5.45 -9.37 20.79
N ALA A 20 -4.17 -9.47 21.19
CA ALA A 20 -3.22 -8.38 21.08
C ALA A 20 -2.92 -8.02 19.61
N GLN A 21 -2.74 -9.02 18.75
CA GLN A 21 -2.52 -8.81 17.32
C GLN A 21 -3.73 -8.11 16.69
N ARG A 22 -4.95 -8.58 16.97
CA ARG A 22 -6.18 -7.95 16.47
C ARG A 22 -6.28 -6.48 16.91
N LEU A 23 -5.99 -6.18 18.16
CA LEU A 23 -6.03 -4.80 18.66
C LEU A 23 -5.00 -3.91 17.98
N ALA A 24 -3.79 -4.42 17.73
CA ALA A 24 -2.76 -3.71 16.99
C ALA A 24 -3.19 -3.40 15.54
N ASP A 25 -3.78 -4.37 14.85
CA ASP A 25 -4.27 -4.22 13.48
C ASP A 25 -5.42 -3.21 13.41
N VAL A 26 -6.39 -3.27 14.32
CA VAL A 26 -7.49 -2.30 14.44
C VAL A 26 -6.97 -0.89 14.67
N ARG A 27 -5.98 -0.74 15.55
CA ARG A 27 -5.38 0.56 15.84
C ARG A 27 -4.64 1.12 14.63
N ALA A 28 -3.86 0.29 13.95
CA ALA A 28 -3.15 0.68 12.74
C ALA A 28 -4.12 1.17 11.65
N GLU A 29 -5.21 0.44 11.42
CA GLU A 29 -6.22 0.82 10.44
C GLU A 29 -6.95 2.12 10.82
N ALA A 30 -7.38 2.26 12.08
CA ALA A 30 -8.01 3.49 12.56
C ALA A 30 -7.10 4.70 12.40
N THR A 31 -5.81 4.54 12.65
CA THR A 31 -4.80 5.60 12.44
C THR A 31 -4.72 5.98 10.97
N VAL A 32 -4.59 5.01 10.07
CA VAL A 32 -4.54 5.29 8.61
C VAL A 32 -5.81 6.00 8.13
N ILE A 33 -6.99 5.54 8.53
CA ILE A 33 -8.26 6.21 8.18
C ILE A 33 -8.25 7.65 8.67
N THR A 34 -7.85 7.87 9.91
CA THR A 34 -7.85 9.20 10.55
C THR A 34 -6.89 10.14 9.86
N ASP A 35 -5.65 9.72 9.62
CA ASP A 35 -4.61 10.53 8.96
C ASP A 35 -5.03 10.93 7.55
N LYS A 36 -5.64 10.00 6.79
CA LYS A 36 -6.15 10.30 5.46
C LYS A 36 -7.36 11.23 5.51
N MET A 37 -8.26 11.07 6.48
CA MET A 37 -9.37 12.01 6.68
C MET A 37 -8.86 13.43 6.98
N ILE A 38 -7.88 13.57 7.87
CA ILE A 38 -7.28 14.86 8.20
C ILE A 38 -6.68 15.52 6.96
N ALA A 39 -5.85 14.77 6.24
CA ALA A 39 -5.16 15.28 5.06
C ALA A 39 -6.12 15.65 3.92
N GLU A 40 -7.08 14.78 3.60
CA GLU A 40 -7.93 14.96 2.44
C GLU A 40 -9.11 15.90 2.70
N LEU A 41 -9.67 15.92 3.91
CA LEU A 41 -10.78 16.79 4.27
C LEU A 41 -10.32 18.16 4.78
N GLY A 42 -9.02 18.32 5.06
CA GLY A 42 -8.48 19.55 5.63
C GLY A 42 -8.97 19.79 7.05
N ILE A 43 -8.97 18.75 7.90
CA ILE A 43 -9.42 18.85 9.29
C ILE A 43 -8.33 19.55 10.10
N GLY A 44 -8.71 20.55 10.88
CA GLY A 44 -7.77 21.30 11.72
C GLY A 44 -7.14 20.46 12.84
N PRO A 45 -6.03 20.94 13.43
CA PRO A 45 -5.20 20.17 14.36
C PRO A 45 -5.86 19.86 15.72
N GLY A 46 -7.02 20.45 16.00
CA GLY A 46 -7.71 20.26 17.30
C GLY A 46 -8.44 18.92 17.45
N TYR A 47 -8.70 18.16 16.37
CA TYR A 47 -9.61 17.02 16.41
C TYR A 47 -9.04 15.64 16.07
N PRO A 48 -7.73 15.45 15.82
CA PRO A 48 -7.20 14.15 15.38
C PRO A 48 -7.50 13.02 16.36
N ASN A 49 -7.30 13.26 17.66
CA ASN A 49 -7.51 12.25 18.69
C ASN A 49 -8.99 11.87 18.86
N SER A 50 -9.90 12.84 18.73
CA SER A 50 -11.34 12.57 18.81
C SER A 50 -11.81 11.70 17.67
N ILE A 51 -11.37 12.01 16.44
CA ILE A 51 -11.71 11.23 15.24
C ILE A 51 -11.06 9.84 15.29
N LEU A 52 -9.82 9.73 15.78
CA LEU A 52 -9.15 8.45 15.98
C LEU A 52 -9.93 7.56 16.95
N ASN A 53 -10.35 8.11 18.09
CA ASN A 53 -11.12 7.34 19.07
C ASN A 53 -12.47 6.88 18.53
N ILE A 54 -13.14 7.68 17.73
CA ILE A 54 -14.40 7.29 17.07
C ILE A 54 -14.15 6.16 16.07
N ASN A 55 -13.10 6.24 15.26
CA ASN A 55 -12.72 5.18 14.32
C ASN A 55 -12.34 3.89 15.05
N LEU A 56 -11.55 3.99 16.13
CA LEU A 56 -11.17 2.85 16.98
C LEU A 56 -12.40 2.17 17.58
N ALA A 57 -13.31 2.93 18.18
CA ALA A 57 -14.51 2.38 18.79
C ALA A 57 -15.36 1.61 17.77
N TYR A 58 -15.52 2.16 16.56
CA TYR A 58 -16.25 1.49 15.49
C TYR A 58 -15.56 0.20 15.03
N LEU A 59 -14.29 0.27 14.67
CA LEU A 59 -13.57 -0.91 14.17
C LEU A 59 -13.49 -2.02 15.22
N ASN A 60 -13.33 -1.65 16.49
CA ASN A 60 -13.28 -2.60 17.59
C ASN A 60 -14.65 -3.25 17.89
N SER A 61 -15.75 -2.62 17.52
CA SER A 61 -17.10 -3.16 17.69
C SER A 61 -17.47 -4.21 16.64
N ILE A 62 -16.70 -4.35 15.55
CA ILE A 62 -16.97 -5.30 14.47
C ILE A 62 -16.43 -6.68 14.88
N ASN A 63 -17.31 -7.57 15.33
CA ASN A 63 -16.99 -8.95 15.67
C ASN A 63 -17.50 -9.95 14.63
N SER A 64 -18.51 -9.55 13.84
CA SER A 64 -19.09 -10.34 12.76
C SER A 64 -19.42 -9.44 11.57
N TYR A 65 -19.68 -10.04 10.39
CA TYR A 65 -20.11 -9.30 9.21
C TYR A 65 -21.41 -8.51 9.41
N ARG A 66 -22.27 -8.93 10.35
CA ARG A 66 -23.53 -8.25 10.68
C ARG A 66 -23.31 -6.93 11.40
N ASP A 67 -22.18 -6.78 12.08
CA ASP A 67 -21.88 -5.57 12.85
C ASP A 67 -21.44 -4.40 11.96
N ILE A 68 -21.09 -4.69 10.69
CA ILE A 68 -20.62 -3.67 9.73
C ILE A 68 -21.68 -2.60 9.48
N ASP A 69 -22.94 -3.02 9.29
CA ASP A 69 -24.08 -2.16 8.98
C ASP A 69 -25.00 -1.93 10.18
N ALA A 70 -24.60 -2.37 11.37
CA ALA A 70 -25.32 -2.15 12.60
C ALA A 70 -25.17 -0.71 13.12
N TYR A 71 -25.78 -0.41 14.26
CA TYR A 71 -25.77 0.92 14.90
C TYR A 71 -24.36 1.55 15.04
N GLY A 72 -23.31 0.76 15.05
CA GLY A 72 -21.93 1.21 15.15
C GLY A 72 -21.53 2.13 14.00
N TRP A 73 -21.88 1.78 12.76
CA TRP A 73 -21.58 2.58 11.57
C TRP A 73 -22.31 3.94 11.57
N GLU A 74 -23.62 3.96 11.84
CA GLU A 74 -24.39 5.19 11.91
C GLU A 74 -23.92 6.09 13.05
N ARG A 75 -23.67 5.51 14.22
CA ARG A 75 -23.12 6.21 15.37
C ARG A 75 -21.80 6.88 15.03
N ARG A 76 -20.87 6.12 14.43
CA ARG A 76 -19.59 6.64 13.98
C ARG A 76 -19.75 7.85 13.08
N ASN A 77 -20.58 7.75 12.06
CA ASN A 77 -20.78 8.83 11.10
C ASN A 77 -21.42 10.08 11.75
N ARG A 78 -22.39 9.90 12.66
CA ARG A 78 -22.96 11.01 13.43
C ARG A 78 -21.94 11.71 14.33
N GLU A 79 -21.06 10.94 14.98
CA GLU A 79 -20.02 11.49 15.85
C GLU A 79 -18.96 12.24 15.04
N ILE A 80 -18.51 11.69 13.91
CA ILE A 80 -17.56 12.35 13.01
C ILE A 80 -18.13 13.66 12.46
N ARG A 81 -19.42 13.70 12.11
CA ARG A 81 -20.05 14.90 11.58
C ARG A 81 -19.88 16.13 12.49
N ARG A 82 -19.79 15.95 13.81
CA ARG A 82 -19.64 17.06 14.78
C ARG A 82 -18.31 17.80 14.64
N TYR A 83 -17.32 17.17 14.01
CA TYR A 83 -15.98 17.72 13.81
C TYR A 83 -15.76 18.25 12.40
N LEU A 84 -16.77 18.15 11.53
CA LEU A 84 -16.67 18.53 10.11
C LEU A 84 -17.55 19.74 9.80
N SER A 85 -17.01 20.69 9.06
CA SER A 85 -17.80 21.74 8.43
C SER A 85 -18.78 21.16 7.40
N PRO A 86 -19.80 21.90 6.96
CA PRO A 86 -20.73 21.43 5.94
C PRO A 86 -20.06 20.99 4.64
N GLY A 87 -19.00 21.69 4.23
CA GLY A 87 -18.23 21.34 3.03
C GLY A 87 -17.42 20.04 3.22
N GLN A 88 -16.73 19.91 4.36
CA GLN A 88 -15.99 18.71 4.71
C GLN A 88 -16.93 17.51 4.86
N TRP A 89 -18.10 17.69 5.45
CA TRP A 89 -19.12 16.65 5.56
C TRP A 89 -19.59 16.13 4.20
N ARG A 90 -19.89 17.03 3.24
CA ARG A 90 -20.23 16.61 1.87
C ARG A 90 -19.12 15.79 1.24
N LYS A 91 -17.86 16.23 1.37
CA LYS A 91 -16.72 15.51 0.85
C LYS A 91 -16.55 14.14 1.52
N TYR A 92 -16.73 14.08 2.84
CA TYR A 92 -16.70 12.85 3.62
C TYR A 92 -17.75 11.84 3.11
N CYS A 93 -19.02 12.26 2.95
CA CYS A 93 -20.09 11.39 2.46
C CYS A 93 -19.83 10.86 1.04
N ASN A 94 -19.20 11.67 0.18
CA ASN A 94 -18.85 11.30 -1.18
C ASN A 94 -17.55 10.43 -1.26
N THR A 95 -16.82 10.33 -0.17
CA THR A 95 -15.59 9.54 -0.10
C THR A 95 -15.90 8.19 0.53
N TYR A 96 -16.15 7.19 -0.32
CA TYR A 96 -16.65 5.88 0.09
C TYR A 96 -15.79 5.21 1.17
N TYR A 97 -14.47 5.24 1.02
CA TYR A 97 -13.54 4.63 1.98
C TYR A 97 -13.47 5.35 3.34
N PHE A 98 -14.02 6.56 3.46
CA PHE A 98 -14.24 7.24 4.74
C PHE A 98 -15.63 6.95 5.29
N TYR A 99 -16.64 7.05 4.42
CA TYR A 99 -18.03 6.89 4.83
C TYR A 99 -18.37 5.46 5.22
N ARG A 100 -17.84 4.48 4.46
CA ARG A 100 -17.94 3.04 4.73
C ARG A 100 -16.55 2.40 4.71
N PRO A 101 -15.77 2.47 5.80
CA PRO A 101 -14.40 1.98 5.81
C PRO A 101 -14.29 0.46 5.69
N ILE A 102 -15.28 -0.28 6.20
CA ILE A 102 -15.33 -1.74 6.16
C ILE A 102 -16.54 -2.20 5.34
N GLY A 103 -16.35 -3.22 4.54
CA GLY A 103 -17.39 -3.95 3.82
C GLY A 103 -17.25 -5.47 3.98
N TRP A 104 -18.22 -6.21 3.42
CA TRP A 104 -18.20 -7.67 3.35
C TRP A 104 -18.44 -8.11 1.92
N GLN A 105 -17.52 -8.84 1.35
CA GLN A 105 -17.58 -9.34 -0.01
C GLN A 105 -16.87 -10.70 -0.09
N ASP A 106 -17.43 -11.66 -0.83
CA ASP A 106 -16.83 -12.98 -1.06
C ASP A 106 -16.41 -13.70 0.23
N ARG A 107 -17.24 -13.61 1.29
CA ARG A 107 -17.00 -14.15 2.62
C ARG A 107 -15.75 -13.60 3.34
N ALA A 108 -15.33 -12.40 2.96
CA ALA A 108 -14.18 -11.72 3.56
C ALA A 108 -14.48 -10.27 3.91
N TYR A 109 -13.79 -9.74 4.91
CA TYR A 109 -13.80 -8.31 5.19
C TYR A 109 -13.04 -7.54 4.12
N VAL A 110 -13.65 -6.46 3.64
CA VAL A 110 -13.03 -5.55 2.69
C VAL A 110 -12.71 -4.25 3.40
N HIS A 111 -11.43 -3.97 3.54
CA HIS A 111 -10.91 -2.74 4.13
C HIS A 111 -10.73 -1.70 3.03
N HIS A 112 -11.72 -0.80 2.87
CA HIS A 112 -11.77 0.13 1.75
C HIS A 112 -10.63 1.13 1.75
N ILE A 113 -10.11 1.49 2.93
CA ILE A 113 -8.94 2.37 3.05
C ILE A 113 -7.70 1.74 2.41
N TYR A 114 -7.47 0.43 2.60
CA TYR A 114 -6.33 -0.27 2.02
C TYR A 114 -6.50 -0.59 0.53
N ARG A 115 -7.74 -0.61 0.03
CA ARG A 115 -7.97 -0.64 -1.44
C ARG A 115 -7.52 0.66 -2.09
N ARG A 116 -7.74 1.79 -1.43
CA ARG A 116 -7.32 3.12 -1.91
C ARG A 116 -5.84 3.40 -1.67
N TYR A 117 -5.31 2.96 -0.53
CA TYR A 117 -3.93 3.17 -0.08
C TYR A 117 -3.24 1.84 0.26
N PRO A 118 -2.91 1.00 -0.74
CA PRO A 118 -2.34 -0.32 -0.49
C PRO A 118 -1.05 -0.30 0.32
N ALA A 119 -0.21 0.72 0.10
CA ALA A 119 1.07 0.88 0.79
C ALA A 119 0.93 1.11 2.32
N CYS A 120 -0.25 1.54 2.78
CA CYS A 120 -0.51 1.75 4.20
C CYS A 120 -0.94 0.47 4.94
N ARG A 121 -1.14 -0.65 4.23
CA ARG A 121 -1.56 -1.91 4.83
C ARG A 121 -0.44 -2.49 5.70
N PRO A 122 -0.71 -2.92 6.96
CA PRO A 122 0.27 -3.61 7.77
C PRO A 122 0.85 -4.82 7.03
N GLY A 123 2.17 -4.98 7.07
CA GLY A 123 2.86 -6.07 6.35
C GLY A 123 2.93 -5.91 4.83
N TYR A 124 2.53 -4.77 4.28
CA TYR A 124 2.76 -4.47 2.87
C TYR A 124 4.25 -4.21 2.64
N HIS A 125 4.97 -5.27 2.31
CA HIS A 125 6.33 -5.13 1.81
C HIS A 125 6.25 -4.73 0.34
N HIS A 126 6.78 -3.57 0.02
CA HIS A 126 7.03 -3.18 -1.37
C HIS A 126 7.94 -4.26 -1.97
N ARG A 127 7.35 -5.25 -2.67
CA ARG A 127 8.17 -6.10 -3.54
C ARG A 127 8.78 -5.14 -4.55
N PRO A 128 10.12 -5.00 -4.59
CA PRO A 128 10.73 -4.25 -5.66
C PRO A 128 10.16 -4.86 -6.94
N ARG A 129 9.59 -4.02 -7.80
CA ARG A 129 9.32 -4.44 -9.16
C ARG A 129 10.67 -4.83 -9.70
N TYR A 130 10.93 -6.15 -9.76
CA TYR A 130 12.00 -6.64 -10.60
C TYR A 130 11.61 -6.18 -12.00
N ASP A 131 12.19 -5.05 -12.37
CA ASP A 131 12.21 -4.62 -13.74
C ASP A 131 12.83 -5.79 -14.51
N ARG A 132 12.02 -6.51 -15.27
CA ARG A 132 12.50 -7.50 -16.22
C ARG A 132 13.20 -6.73 -17.32
N GLY A 133 14.26 -6.01 -16.94
CA GLY A 133 15.24 -5.48 -17.86
C GLY A 133 15.79 -6.67 -18.63
N HIS A 134 15.50 -6.71 -19.90
CA HIS A 134 16.10 -7.56 -20.86
C HIS A 134 17.63 -7.39 -20.83
N GLY A 135 18.29 -8.14 -19.99
CA GLY A 135 19.74 -8.21 -19.89
C GLY A 135 20.15 -9.65 -19.99
N HIS A 136 20.15 -10.19 -21.21
CA HIS A 136 20.86 -11.41 -21.52
C HIS A 136 22.36 -11.16 -21.41
N HIS A 137 22.88 -11.05 -20.21
CA HIS A 137 24.29 -11.28 -19.95
C HIS A 137 24.43 -12.73 -19.46
N ARG A 138 24.47 -13.65 -20.41
CA ARG A 138 25.08 -14.96 -20.16
C ARG A 138 26.54 -14.71 -19.83
N PRO A 139 27.05 -15.18 -18.70
CA PRO A 139 28.49 -15.22 -18.48
C PRO A 139 29.06 -16.11 -19.55
N ARG A 140 29.91 -15.55 -20.42
CA ARG A 140 30.69 -16.26 -21.39
C ARG A 140 31.78 -16.96 -20.58
N PHE A 141 31.63 -18.25 -20.40
CA PHE A 141 32.73 -19.10 -19.91
C PHE A 141 33.83 -19.09 -20.97
N ASP A 142 34.84 -18.30 -20.75
CA ASP A 142 36.06 -18.37 -21.53
C ASP A 142 36.79 -19.68 -21.18
N LYS A 143 36.66 -20.63 -22.08
CA LYS A 143 37.55 -21.81 -22.08
C LYS A 143 38.97 -21.35 -22.41
N HIS A 144 39.83 -21.32 -21.43
CA HIS A 144 41.25 -21.22 -21.66
C HIS A 144 41.69 -22.44 -22.47
N HIS A 145 41.99 -22.27 -23.75
CA HIS A 145 42.83 -23.16 -24.51
C HIS A 145 44.22 -22.55 -24.64
N HIS A 146 45.15 -23.21 -23.98
CA HIS A 146 46.58 -23.04 -24.22
C HIS A 146 46.90 -23.43 -25.66
N GLY A 147 47.82 -22.71 -26.26
CA GLY A 147 48.70 -23.25 -27.26
C GLY A 147 48.73 -22.57 -28.60
N GLY A 148 49.88 -22.07 -28.97
CA GLY A 148 50.25 -21.92 -30.38
C GLY A 148 50.73 -20.52 -30.76
N LYS A 149 52.07 -20.36 -30.65
CA LYS A 149 52.85 -19.34 -31.37
C LYS A 149 52.54 -19.42 -32.85
N HIS A 150 52.45 -18.32 -33.58
CA HIS A 150 53.18 -18.05 -34.82
C HIS A 150 52.93 -16.64 -35.34
N ASP A 151 54.01 -16.09 -35.76
CA ASP A 151 54.41 -14.89 -36.41
C ASP A 151 53.60 -14.33 -37.56
N ARG A 152 53.84 -13.04 -37.74
CA ARG A 152 53.95 -12.23 -38.99
C ARG A 152 52.69 -11.66 -39.63
N GLY A 153 52.71 -10.36 -39.72
CA GLY A 153 52.47 -9.75 -41.03
C GLY A 153 51.61 -8.50 -41.07
N TYR A 154 52.22 -7.37 -41.15
CA TYR A 154 51.90 -6.18 -41.94
C TYR A 154 50.46 -5.91 -42.37
N GLY A 155 50.02 -4.68 -42.16
CA GLY A 155 49.02 -4.06 -42.99
C GLY A 155 48.36 -2.83 -42.43
N ARG A 156 48.74 -1.70 -42.88
CA ARG A 156 48.25 -0.32 -42.65
C ARG A 156 46.92 -0.07 -43.41
N PRO A 157 46.42 1.17 -43.42
CA PRO A 157 45.21 1.66 -42.73
C PRO A 157 44.12 2.09 -43.75
N GLY A 158 42.92 2.29 -43.26
CA GLY A 158 41.81 2.85 -44.06
C GLY A 158 40.96 3.83 -43.29
N LYS A 159 41.12 5.10 -43.63
CA LYS A 159 40.19 6.20 -43.36
C LYS A 159 38.91 6.04 -44.13
N HIS A 160 37.81 6.54 -43.59
CA HIS A 160 36.74 7.30 -44.25
C HIS A 160 35.66 7.56 -43.22
N ASP A 161 35.51 8.77 -42.71
CA ASP A 161 34.75 9.92 -43.20
C ASP A 161 33.27 9.70 -43.53
N LYS A 162 32.52 10.57 -42.88
CA LYS A 162 31.38 11.39 -43.36
C LYS A 162 29.92 10.97 -43.09
N HIS A 163 29.35 11.93 -42.36
CA HIS A 163 28.08 12.65 -42.64
C HIS A 163 26.71 11.97 -42.46
N GLY A 164 25.87 12.72 -41.76
CA GLY A 164 24.43 12.66 -41.84
C GLY A 164 23.71 13.52 -40.83
N LYS A 165 23.63 14.82 -41.13
CA LYS A 165 22.71 15.82 -40.54
C LYS A 165 21.27 15.55 -41.02
N HIS A 166 20.35 16.21 -40.34
CA HIS A 166 18.93 16.54 -40.61
C HIS A 166 17.94 15.65 -39.87
N GLY A 167 16.86 16.19 -39.31
CA GLY A 167 16.17 17.42 -39.54
C GLY A 167 15.11 17.69 -38.44
N LYS A 168 14.92 18.96 -38.22
CA LYS A 168 13.83 19.59 -37.50
C LYS A 168 12.50 19.33 -38.22
N HIS A 169 11.41 19.08 -37.46
CA HIS A 169 10.11 19.61 -37.81
C HIS A 169 9.31 19.88 -36.55
N GLY A 170 9.15 21.17 -36.31
CA GLY A 170 8.09 21.72 -35.50
C GLY A 170 6.77 21.68 -36.25
N ARG A 171 5.67 21.55 -35.53
CA ARG A 171 4.36 22.07 -35.91
C ARG A 171 3.65 22.61 -34.69
N HIS A 172 3.57 23.85 -34.70
CA HIS A 172 2.62 24.79 -34.15
C HIS A 172 1.21 24.46 -34.68
N PHE A 173 0.20 24.43 -33.81
CA PHE A 173 -1.17 24.71 -34.20
C PHE A 173 -1.82 25.49 -33.06
N ASP A 174 -2.19 26.72 -33.45
CA ASP A 174 -3.04 27.66 -32.73
C ASP A 174 -4.52 27.33 -32.92
N ARG A 175 -5.33 27.78 -31.96
CA ARG A 175 -6.71 28.29 -32.03
C ARG A 175 -7.81 27.34 -32.60
N ASP A 176 -8.88 27.14 -31.93
CA ASP A 176 -9.91 28.12 -31.52
C ASP A 176 -10.60 27.66 -30.22
#